data_437fd97570773913688dfa053bdc68a8
#
_entry.id   437fd97570773913688dfa053bdc68a8
#
_cell.length_a   1.000
_cell.length_b   1.000
_cell.length_c   1.000
_cell.angle_alpha   90.00
_cell.angle_beta   90.00
_cell.angle_gamma   90.00
#
_symmetry.space_group_name_H-M   'P 1'
#
loop_
_entity.id
_entity.type
_entity.pdbx_description
1 polymer ?
#
loop_
_entity_poly.entity_id
_entity_poly.type
_entity_poly.pdbx_seq_one_letter_code
_entity_poly.pdbx_strand_id
1 'polypeptide(L)'
;MVCVTMSSCSLLDFSKIPGVPPQIKKTAYERFTEREDYPKTYDTFRNEELLKASTPSNTRVLIDLSDQRTMLLVNDQIALDSPTCTGRAGKRTPTGTFRIKEKIKDKRSTIFGRLYNGTKVVHGGDRRKYKGSYTKFIGSSLPYWMRLTGDGIGLHYSKSVKRYPASAGCVRMPMNSVKTIYSKVRRGTRVTVQN
;
A
#
# COMPACT_ATOMS: atom_id res chain seq x y z
N MET A 1 62.50 5.36 26.39
CA MET A 1 61.14 5.92 26.19
C MET A 1 60.91 6.02 24.68
N VAL A 2 60.37 4.95 24.08
CA VAL A 2 60.20 4.87 22.62
C VAL A 2 58.75 5.25 22.30
N CYS A 3 58.59 6.34 21.59
CA CYS A 3 57.28 6.87 21.16
C CYS A 3 56.89 6.11 19.87
N VAL A 4 55.88 5.24 19.98
CA VAL A 4 55.25 4.57 18.82
C VAL A 4 54.21 5.49 18.25
N THR A 5 54.50 6.08 17.11
CA THR A 5 53.52 6.86 16.33
C THR A 5 52.57 5.90 15.61
N MET A 6 51.30 5.92 15.99
CA MET A 6 50.24 5.22 15.26
C MET A 6 50.05 5.88 13.90
N SER A 7 50.40 5.17 12.85
CA SER A 7 50.17 5.54 11.46
C SER A 7 48.68 5.39 11.16
N SER A 8 47.99 6.49 10.84
CA SER A 8 46.61 6.51 10.37
C SER A 8 46.52 5.72 9.06
N CYS A 9 45.81 4.61 9.10
CA CYS A 9 45.42 3.88 7.90
C CYS A 9 44.41 4.71 7.10
N SER A 10 44.88 5.46 6.12
CA SER A 10 44.00 6.16 5.18
C SER A 10 43.27 5.13 4.33
N LEU A 11 41.94 5.09 4.45
CA LEU A 11 41.09 4.32 3.55
C LEU A 11 41.34 4.76 2.10
N LEU A 12 41.91 3.85 1.31
CA LEU A 12 42.16 4.07 -0.12
C LEU A 12 40.82 4.31 -0.82
N ASP A 13 40.67 5.51 -1.38
CA ASP A 13 39.51 5.88 -2.21
C ASP A 13 39.67 5.21 -3.59
N PHE A 14 39.07 4.03 -3.74
CA PHE A 14 39.11 3.23 -4.98
C PHE A 14 38.45 3.94 -6.18
N SER A 15 37.72 5.03 -5.99
CA SER A 15 37.06 5.78 -7.07
C SER A 15 38.04 6.53 -7.98
N LYS A 16 39.33 6.63 -7.60
CA LYS A 16 40.38 7.35 -8.32
C LYS A 16 41.34 6.46 -9.13
N ILE A 17 41.05 5.16 -9.20
CA ILE A 17 41.90 4.23 -9.99
C ILE A 17 41.48 4.30 -11.47
N PRO A 18 42.37 4.68 -12.41
CA PRO A 18 42.03 4.69 -13.84
C PRO A 18 41.65 3.30 -14.32
N GLY A 19 40.49 3.19 -15.01
CA GLY A 19 39.98 1.93 -15.53
C GLY A 19 39.00 1.18 -14.62
N VAL A 20 38.76 1.63 -13.39
CA VAL A 20 37.66 1.10 -12.55
C VAL A 20 36.37 1.87 -12.90
N PRO A 21 35.32 1.20 -13.40
CA PRO A 21 34.06 1.86 -13.70
C PRO A 21 33.48 2.47 -12.44
N PRO A 22 32.86 3.66 -12.51
CA PRO A 22 32.24 4.30 -11.35
C PRO A 22 31.23 3.35 -10.70
N GLN A 23 31.41 3.08 -9.42
CA GLN A 23 30.46 2.30 -8.64
C GLN A 23 29.13 3.06 -8.61
N ILE A 24 28.16 2.59 -9.41
CA ILE A 24 26.80 3.14 -9.40
C ILE A 24 26.21 2.83 -8.02
N LYS A 25 26.10 3.85 -7.16
CA LYS A 25 25.48 3.70 -5.83
C LYS A 25 24.01 3.40 -6.01
N LYS A 26 23.58 2.20 -5.63
CA LYS A 26 22.17 1.82 -5.62
C LYS A 26 21.35 2.80 -4.78
N THR A 27 20.19 3.15 -5.27
CA THR A 27 19.21 3.94 -4.54
C THR A 27 18.71 3.18 -3.30
N ALA A 28 18.11 3.90 -2.37
CA ALA A 28 17.51 3.26 -1.19
C ALA A 28 16.37 2.29 -1.56
N TYR A 29 15.64 2.59 -2.65
CA TYR A 29 14.56 1.71 -3.13
C TYR A 29 15.11 0.44 -3.78
N GLU A 30 16.15 0.53 -4.61
CA GLU A 30 16.82 -0.66 -5.17
C GLU A 30 17.32 -1.60 -4.07
N ARG A 31 17.98 -1.07 -3.03
CA ARG A 31 18.38 -1.88 -1.87
C ARG A 31 17.20 -2.52 -1.14
N PHE A 32 16.06 -1.83 -1.06
CA PHE A 32 14.85 -2.38 -0.45
C PHE A 32 14.26 -3.54 -1.27
N THR A 33 14.25 -3.43 -2.61
CA THR A 33 13.70 -4.47 -3.50
C THR A 33 14.62 -5.66 -3.71
N GLU A 34 15.92 -5.52 -3.43
CA GLU A 34 16.91 -6.61 -3.49
C GLU A 34 16.93 -7.47 -2.22
N ARG A 35 16.15 -7.14 -1.21
CA ARG A 35 16.05 -7.94 0.01
C ARG A 35 15.50 -9.33 -0.31
N GLU A 36 16.02 -10.35 0.34
CA GLU A 36 15.60 -11.75 0.17
C GLU A 36 14.08 -11.94 0.42
N ASP A 37 13.52 -11.19 1.38
CA ASP A 37 12.10 -11.27 1.73
C ASP A 37 11.18 -10.40 0.85
N TYR A 38 11.72 -9.61 -0.09
CA TYR A 38 10.90 -8.85 -1.05
C TYR A 38 10.42 -9.78 -2.19
N PRO A 39 9.17 -9.61 -2.69
CA PRO A 39 8.17 -8.60 -2.33
C PRO A 39 7.32 -8.97 -1.10
N LYS A 40 7.57 -10.11 -0.45
CA LYS A 40 6.73 -10.65 0.63
C LYS A 40 7.01 -10.08 2.02
N THR A 41 7.93 -9.15 2.17
CA THR A 41 8.15 -8.44 3.43
C THR A 41 6.91 -7.65 3.88
N TYR A 42 6.67 -7.57 5.20
CA TYR A 42 5.66 -6.68 5.77
C TYR A 42 6.14 -5.24 5.93
N ASP A 43 7.42 -4.99 5.66
CA ASP A 43 7.98 -3.66 5.75
C ASP A 43 7.43 -2.74 4.64
N THR A 44 7.41 -1.48 4.97
CA THR A 44 7.04 -0.41 4.05
C THR A 44 8.27 0.44 3.75
N PHE A 45 8.63 0.55 2.48
CA PHE A 45 9.62 1.53 2.04
C PHE A 45 9.02 2.93 2.08
N ARG A 46 9.82 3.91 2.51
CA ARG A 46 9.44 5.32 2.54
C ARG A 46 10.63 6.20 2.15
N ASN A 47 10.40 7.08 1.20
CA ASN A 47 11.30 8.19 0.90
C ASN A 47 10.67 9.47 1.44
N GLU A 48 11.14 9.93 2.59
CA GLU A 48 10.54 11.06 3.29
C GLU A 48 10.72 12.39 2.52
N GLU A 49 11.78 12.53 1.73
CA GLU A 49 12.00 13.72 0.89
C GLU A 49 10.95 13.81 -0.22
N LEU A 50 10.74 12.72 -0.96
CA LEU A 50 9.69 12.65 -1.96
C LEU A 50 8.29 12.82 -1.33
N LEU A 51 8.06 12.22 -0.17
CA LEU A 51 6.80 12.39 0.54
C LEU A 51 6.57 13.83 0.99
N LYS A 52 7.60 14.57 1.40
CA LYS A 52 7.49 16.01 1.69
C LYS A 52 7.19 16.82 0.44
N ALA A 53 7.85 16.53 -0.68
CA ALA A 53 7.66 17.22 -1.97
C ALA A 53 6.34 16.84 -2.69
N SER A 54 5.60 15.85 -2.16
CA SER A 54 4.38 15.35 -2.79
C SER A 54 3.22 16.34 -2.69
N THR A 55 2.54 16.52 -3.80
CA THR A 55 1.27 17.26 -3.93
C THR A 55 0.23 16.36 -4.60
N PRO A 56 -1.06 16.65 -4.49
CA PRO A 56 -2.07 15.86 -5.19
C PRO A 56 -1.98 15.90 -6.72
N SER A 57 -1.21 16.84 -7.30
CA SER A 57 -1.03 16.98 -8.75
C SER A 57 0.13 16.15 -9.30
N ASN A 58 1.16 15.89 -8.49
CA ASN A 58 2.35 15.14 -8.91
C ASN A 58 2.37 13.70 -8.39
N THR A 59 1.24 13.22 -7.83
CA THR A 59 1.13 11.86 -7.27
C THR A 59 0.27 10.93 -8.14
N ARG A 60 0.66 9.67 -8.18
CA ARG A 60 -0.15 8.55 -8.68
C ARG A 60 0.05 7.30 -7.82
N VAL A 61 -0.89 6.38 -7.88
CA VAL A 61 -0.81 5.12 -7.15
C VAL A 61 -0.66 3.97 -8.13
N LEU A 62 0.23 3.03 -7.82
CA LEU A 62 0.41 1.78 -8.54
C LEU A 62 0.08 0.63 -7.57
N ILE A 63 -0.74 -0.32 -8.02
CA ILE A 63 -1.09 -1.53 -7.27
C ILE A 63 -0.62 -2.72 -8.09
N ASP A 64 0.31 -3.48 -7.56
CA ASP A 64 0.82 -4.72 -8.15
C ASP A 64 0.13 -5.91 -7.48
N LEU A 65 -0.61 -6.68 -8.30
CA LEU A 65 -1.41 -7.81 -7.83
C LEU A 65 -0.54 -9.06 -7.65
N SER A 66 0.53 -9.23 -8.43
CA SER A 66 1.44 -10.37 -8.31
C SER A 66 2.28 -10.26 -7.05
N ASP A 67 2.82 -9.09 -6.79
CA ASP A 67 3.68 -8.82 -5.63
C ASP A 67 2.90 -8.52 -4.35
N GLN A 68 1.59 -8.25 -4.48
CA GLN A 68 0.75 -7.78 -3.38
C GLN A 68 1.33 -6.52 -2.72
N ARG A 69 1.72 -5.56 -3.60
CA ARG A 69 2.31 -4.27 -3.20
C ARG A 69 1.46 -3.11 -3.70
N THR A 70 1.45 -2.01 -2.97
CA THR A 70 0.86 -0.73 -3.37
C THR A 70 1.88 0.37 -3.18
N MET A 71 2.16 1.09 -4.26
CA MET A 71 3.17 2.14 -4.31
C MET A 71 2.51 3.50 -4.51
N LEU A 72 3.01 4.52 -3.81
CA LEU A 72 2.76 5.92 -4.11
C LEU A 72 3.96 6.47 -4.87
N LEU A 73 3.71 7.00 -6.06
CA LEU A 73 4.72 7.65 -6.85
C LEU A 73 4.56 9.16 -6.80
N VAL A 74 5.68 9.86 -6.76
CA VAL A 74 5.80 11.32 -6.83
C VAL A 74 6.74 11.66 -7.98
N ASN A 75 6.28 12.39 -8.98
CA ASN A 75 7.03 12.63 -10.22
C ASN A 75 7.64 11.33 -10.80
N ASP A 76 6.85 10.26 -10.83
CA ASP A 76 7.20 8.91 -11.30
C ASP A 76 8.27 8.17 -10.47
N GLN A 77 8.73 8.72 -9.36
CA GLN A 77 9.64 8.06 -8.43
C GLN A 77 8.87 7.43 -7.26
N ILE A 78 9.30 6.25 -6.80
CA ILE A 78 8.66 5.56 -5.67
C ILE A 78 8.92 6.31 -4.36
N ALA A 79 7.88 6.91 -3.81
CA ALA A 79 7.92 7.60 -2.52
C ALA A 79 7.48 6.70 -1.36
N LEU A 80 6.61 5.72 -1.63
CA LEU A 80 6.18 4.72 -0.66
C LEU A 80 5.91 3.40 -1.39
N ASP A 81 6.34 2.28 -0.82
CA ASP A 81 5.99 0.94 -1.26
C ASP A 81 5.56 0.12 -0.04
N SER A 82 4.33 -0.37 -0.06
CA SER A 82 3.66 -0.97 1.09
C SER A 82 3.07 -2.33 0.77
N PRO A 83 3.12 -3.28 1.71
CA PRO A 83 2.37 -4.52 1.56
C PRO A 83 0.87 -4.23 1.41
N THR A 84 0.21 -5.07 0.63
CA THR A 84 -1.23 -4.97 0.42
C THR A 84 -1.88 -6.35 0.33
N CYS A 85 -3.20 -6.40 0.43
CA CYS A 85 -3.97 -7.63 0.24
C CYS A 85 -5.14 -7.34 -0.69
N THR A 86 -5.12 -7.94 -1.87
CA THR A 86 -6.09 -7.71 -2.94
C THR A 86 -7.18 -8.78 -2.98
N GLY A 87 -8.05 -8.72 -4.00
CA GLY A 87 -9.19 -9.64 -4.16
C GLY A 87 -8.79 -11.08 -4.46
N ARG A 88 -9.39 -12.03 -3.72
CA ARG A 88 -9.19 -13.48 -3.94
C ARG A 88 -9.79 -13.97 -5.25
N ALA A 89 -9.51 -15.22 -5.62
CA ALA A 89 -10.17 -15.92 -6.73
C ALA A 89 -11.71 -15.77 -6.66
N GLY A 90 -12.35 -15.50 -7.81
CA GLY A 90 -13.79 -15.21 -7.90
C GLY A 90 -14.23 -13.82 -7.40
N LYS A 91 -13.30 -13.03 -6.81
CA LYS A 91 -13.52 -11.65 -6.34
C LYS A 91 -12.26 -10.80 -6.57
N ARG A 92 -11.63 -10.95 -7.74
CA ARG A 92 -10.38 -10.28 -8.06
C ARG A 92 -10.52 -8.76 -8.04
N THR A 93 -9.47 -8.06 -7.62
CA THR A 93 -9.32 -6.64 -7.89
C THR A 93 -9.10 -6.47 -9.39
N PRO A 94 -9.89 -5.65 -10.11
CA PRO A 94 -9.74 -5.52 -11.56
C PRO A 94 -8.44 -4.80 -11.92
N THR A 95 -7.76 -5.27 -12.96
CA THR A 95 -6.61 -4.57 -13.58
C THR A 95 -7.08 -3.40 -14.44
N GLY A 96 -6.17 -2.46 -14.69
CA GLY A 96 -6.42 -1.30 -15.55
C GLY A 96 -6.10 0.02 -14.87
N THR A 97 -6.47 1.11 -15.51
CA THR A 97 -6.28 2.46 -15.00
C THR A 97 -7.59 3.04 -14.48
N PHE A 98 -7.57 3.45 -13.24
CA PHE A 98 -8.69 4.04 -12.52
C PHE A 98 -8.37 5.46 -12.07
N ARG A 99 -9.39 6.18 -11.62
CA ARG A 99 -9.24 7.43 -10.88
C ARG A 99 -9.98 7.32 -9.56
N ILE A 100 -9.40 7.91 -8.50
CA ILE A 100 -10.07 7.97 -7.20
C ILE A 100 -11.39 8.75 -7.35
N LYS A 101 -12.52 8.06 -7.16
CA LYS A 101 -13.87 8.64 -7.31
C LYS A 101 -14.36 9.29 -6.03
N GLU A 102 -13.98 8.74 -4.89
CA GLU A 102 -14.47 9.15 -3.56
C GLU A 102 -13.36 8.96 -2.53
N LYS A 103 -13.29 9.86 -1.55
CA LYS A 103 -12.42 9.74 -0.36
C LYS A 103 -13.27 10.00 0.88
N ILE A 104 -13.30 9.03 1.81
CA ILE A 104 -14.03 9.15 3.09
C ILE A 104 -13.13 8.60 4.20
N LYS A 105 -12.85 9.42 5.22
CA LYS A 105 -11.97 9.03 6.34
C LYS A 105 -12.56 7.87 7.15
N ASP A 106 -13.85 7.95 7.48
CA ASP A 106 -14.54 7.00 8.35
C ASP A 106 -15.72 6.33 7.64
N LYS A 107 -15.42 5.60 6.56
CA LYS A 107 -16.40 4.84 5.78
C LYS A 107 -16.83 3.57 6.49
N ARG A 108 -18.11 3.24 6.35
CA ARG A 108 -18.64 1.89 6.63
C ARG A 108 -19.17 1.26 5.36
N SER A 109 -19.01 -0.04 5.24
CA SER A 109 -19.54 -0.81 4.12
C SER A 109 -21.08 -0.84 4.19
N THR A 110 -21.72 -0.69 3.04
CA THR A 110 -23.16 -0.86 2.89
C THR A 110 -23.56 -2.30 2.56
N ILE A 111 -22.57 -3.18 2.31
CA ILE A 111 -22.78 -4.56 1.86
C ILE A 111 -22.25 -5.56 2.88
N PHE A 112 -21.00 -5.38 3.31
CA PHE A 112 -20.32 -6.29 4.23
C PHE A 112 -20.41 -5.79 5.67
N GLY A 113 -20.83 -6.66 6.60
CA GLY A 113 -20.98 -6.28 8.00
C GLY A 113 -21.61 -7.37 8.83
N ARG A 114 -22.31 -6.97 9.88
CA ARG A 114 -23.07 -7.87 10.77
C ARG A 114 -24.53 -7.50 10.78
N LEU A 115 -25.39 -8.50 10.68
CA LEU A 115 -26.84 -8.38 10.86
C LEU A 115 -27.20 -8.81 12.28
N TYR A 116 -28.09 -8.07 12.92
CA TYR A 116 -28.56 -8.30 14.26
C TYR A 116 -30.08 -8.51 14.25
N ASN A 117 -30.55 -9.39 15.13
CA ASN A 117 -31.95 -9.44 15.54
C ASN A 117 -31.97 -9.18 17.05
N GLY A 118 -32.47 -8.00 17.45
CA GLY A 118 -32.25 -7.45 18.77
C GLY A 118 -30.72 -7.29 19.04
N THR A 119 -30.21 -7.93 20.09
CA THR A 119 -28.79 -7.91 20.46
C THR A 119 -27.97 -9.06 19.83
N LYS A 120 -28.64 -10.07 19.29
CA LYS A 120 -27.99 -11.27 18.75
C LYS A 120 -27.48 -11.06 17.31
N VAL A 121 -26.23 -11.42 17.03
CA VAL A 121 -25.70 -11.49 15.66
C VAL A 121 -26.30 -12.69 14.96
N VAL A 122 -27.04 -12.47 13.87
CA VAL A 122 -27.68 -13.53 13.07
C VAL A 122 -26.96 -13.84 11.76
N HIS A 123 -26.11 -12.91 11.27
CA HIS A 123 -25.28 -13.14 10.10
C HIS A 123 -24.05 -12.20 10.09
N GLY A 124 -22.94 -12.72 9.58
CA GLY A 124 -21.72 -11.94 9.31
C GLY A 124 -21.28 -12.09 7.86
N GLY A 125 -20.84 -11.01 7.24
CA GLY A 125 -20.36 -10.99 5.86
C GLY A 125 -21.26 -10.20 4.91
N ASP A 126 -21.52 -10.74 3.71
CA ASP A 126 -22.36 -10.09 2.69
C ASP A 126 -23.85 -10.19 3.08
N ARG A 127 -24.45 -9.06 3.47
CA ARG A 127 -25.86 -8.99 3.93
C ARG A 127 -26.86 -9.49 2.89
N ARG A 128 -26.54 -9.40 1.59
CA ARG A 128 -27.41 -9.84 0.48
C ARG A 128 -27.58 -11.35 0.43
N LYS A 129 -26.69 -12.12 1.07
CA LYS A 129 -26.73 -13.58 1.16
C LYS A 129 -27.63 -14.08 2.30
N TYR A 130 -28.02 -13.20 3.21
CA TYR A 130 -28.91 -13.56 4.31
C TYR A 130 -30.38 -13.44 3.90
N LYS A 131 -31.14 -14.50 4.13
CA LYS A 131 -32.56 -14.58 3.77
C LYS A 131 -33.53 -14.47 4.96
N GLY A 132 -32.97 -14.43 6.19
CA GLY A 132 -33.78 -14.28 7.40
C GLY A 132 -34.08 -12.84 7.75
N SER A 133 -34.90 -12.65 8.81
CA SER A 133 -35.23 -11.31 9.33
C SER A 133 -34.11 -10.76 10.21
N TYR A 134 -33.91 -9.45 10.15
CA TYR A 134 -32.99 -8.73 11.02
C TYR A 134 -33.51 -7.32 11.33
N THR A 135 -33.13 -6.78 12.49
CA THR A 135 -33.56 -5.45 12.95
C THR A 135 -32.51 -4.38 12.70
N LYS A 136 -31.22 -4.77 12.57
CA LYS A 136 -30.10 -3.81 12.44
C LYS A 136 -28.97 -4.39 11.58
N PHE A 137 -28.39 -3.53 10.73
CA PHE A 137 -27.15 -3.79 10.00
C PHE A 137 -26.05 -2.86 10.46
N ILE A 138 -24.89 -3.41 10.85
CA ILE A 138 -23.67 -2.64 11.15
C ILE A 138 -22.61 -3.00 10.12
N GLY A 139 -22.35 -2.07 9.19
CA GLY A 139 -21.35 -2.24 8.14
C GLY A 139 -19.94 -2.31 8.70
N SER A 140 -19.10 -3.14 8.09
CA SER A 140 -17.66 -3.22 8.41
C SER A 140 -16.99 -1.87 8.20
N SER A 141 -16.09 -1.51 9.11
CA SER A 141 -15.32 -0.27 9.02
C SER A 141 -14.30 -0.36 7.86
N LEU A 142 -14.21 0.69 7.08
CA LEU A 142 -13.30 0.87 5.94
C LEU A 142 -12.58 2.22 6.07
N PRO A 143 -11.74 2.42 7.10
CA PRO A 143 -11.09 3.71 7.35
C PRO A 143 -10.17 4.09 6.18
N TYR A 144 -10.09 5.40 5.90
CA TYR A 144 -9.30 5.98 4.79
C TYR A 144 -9.70 5.43 3.43
N TRP A 145 -11.01 5.27 3.24
CA TRP A 145 -11.59 4.78 2.00
C TRP A 145 -11.27 5.67 0.79
N MET A 146 -10.78 5.03 -0.27
CA MET A 146 -10.55 5.64 -1.59
C MET A 146 -11.19 4.74 -2.64
N ARG A 147 -12.36 5.13 -3.16
CA ARG A 147 -13.13 4.36 -4.15
C ARG A 147 -12.46 4.41 -5.53
N LEU A 148 -12.34 3.27 -6.18
CA LEU A 148 -11.86 3.15 -7.56
C LEU A 148 -12.99 2.87 -8.55
N THR A 149 -13.86 1.91 -8.26
CA THR A 149 -14.88 1.41 -9.20
C THR A 149 -16.30 1.80 -8.78
N GLY A 150 -17.24 1.73 -9.73
CA GLY A 150 -18.67 2.01 -9.47
C GLY A 150 -19.32 0.98 -8.55
N ASP A 151 -18.92 -0.29 -8.67
CA ASP A 151 -19.41 -1.43 -7.88
C ASP A 151 -18.80 -1.55 -6.47
N GLY A 152 -17.94 -0.60 -6.08
CA GLY A 152 -17.51 -0.45 -4.69
C GLY A 152 -16.18 -1.12 -4.35
N ILE A 153 -15.26 -1.23 -5.30
CA ILE A 153 -13.86 -1.59 -5.04
C ILE A 153 -13.06 -0.32 -4.75
N GLY A 154 -12.18 -0.39 -3.76
CA GLY A 154 -11.31 0.72 -3.38
C GLY A 154 -10.21 0.30 -2.40
N LEU A 155 -9.35 1.26 -2.04
CA LEU A 155 -8.31 1.08 -1.04
C LEU A 155 -8.84 1.49 0.32
N HIS A 156 -8.44 0.79 1.37
CA HIS A 156 -8.78 1.14 2.76
C HIS A 156 -7.84 0.46 3.76
N TYR A 157 -7.87 0.92 5.00
CA TYR A 157 -7.21 0.23 6.11
C TYR A 157 -7.85 -1.12 6.43
N SER A 158 -7.01 -2.10 6.75
CA SER A 158 -7.44 -3.34 7.40
C SER A 158 -6.38 -3.85 8.38
N LYS A 159 -6.82 -4.39 9.51
CA LYS A 159 -5.91 -5.14 10.42
C LYS A 159 -5.35 -6.41 9.77
N SER A 160 -6.06 -6.96 8.76
CA SER A 160 -5.67 -8.19 8.07
C SER A 160 -5.18 -7.89 6.67
N VAL A 161 -3.87 -7.71 6.55
CA VAL A 161 -3.15 -7.57 5.28
C VAL A 161 -2.38 -8.86 5.06
N LYS A 162 -3.00 -9.77 4.30
CA LYS A 162 -2.36 -11.03 3.90
C LYS A 162 -1.37 -10.78 2.76
N ARG A 163 -0.33 -11.63 2.64
CA ARG A 163 0.66 -11.55 1.55
C ARG A 163 0.22 -12.33 0.31
N TYR A 164 -1.09 -12.57 0.21
CA TYR A 164 -1.76 -13.23 -0.91
C TYR A 164 -3.17 -12.65 -1.06
N PRO A 165 -3.80 -12.79 -2.25
CA PRO A 165 -5.15 -12.30 -2.49
C PRO A 165 -6.18 -12.96 -1.57
N ALA A 166 -6.83 -12.19 -0.70
CA ALA A 166 -7.78 -12.71 0.31
C ALA A 166 -8.98 -11.80 0.58
N SER A 167 -9.06 -10.63 -0.08
CA SER A 167 -10.20 -9.72 0.09
C SER A 167 -11.40 -10.10 -0.79
N ALA A 168 -12.48 -9.34 -0.70
CA ALA A 168 -13.63 -9.44 -1.59
C ALA A 168 -13.56 -8.45 -2.78
N GLY A 169 -12.34 -8.06 -3.18
CA GLY A 169 -12.05 -7.16 -4.29
C GLY A 169 -11.32 -5.88 -3.86
N CYS A 170 -11.54 -5.39 -2.65
CA CYS A 170 -10.86 -4.20 -2.15
C CYS A 170 -9.37 -4.44 -1.87
N VAL A 171 -8.60 -3.36 -1.92
CA VAL A 171 -7.17 -3.32 -1.61
C VAL A 171 -7.00 -2.93 -0.14
N ARG A 172 -6.62 -3.90 0.70
CA ARG A 172 -6.40 -3.71 2.13
C ARG A 172 -4.96 -3.30 2.39
N MET A 173 -4.76 -2.30 3.24
CA MET A 173 -3.45 -1.73 3.53
C MET A 173 -3.22 -1.56 5.03
N PRO A 174 -1.94 -1.53 5.48
CA PRO A 174 -1.58 -1.12 6.83
C PRO A 174 -1.99 0.32 7.12
N MET A 175 -2.25 0.64 8.39
CA MET A 175 -2.74 1.96 8.82
C MET A 175 -1.83 3.11 8.37
N ASN A 176 -0.53 3.01 8.64
CA ASN A 176 0.42 4.09 8.33
C ASN A 176 0.52 4.35 6.82
N SER A 177 0.53 3.28 6.01
CA SER A 177 0.61 3.38 4.54
C SER A 177 -0.64 4.02 3.95
N VAL A 178 -1.83 3.54 4.33
CA VAL A 178 -3.08 4.07 3.79
C VAL A 178 -3.32 5.52 4.23
N LYS A 179 -2.94 5.90 5.46
CA LYS A 179 -2.98 7.30 5.93
C LYS A 179 -2.09 8.20 5.07
N THR A 180 -0.86 7.76 4.81
CA THR A 180 0.08 8.50 3.96
C THR A 180 -0.49 8.67 2.56
N ILE A 181 -0.91 7.60 1.89
CA ILE A 181 -1.50 7.69 0.55
C ILE A 181 -2.74 8.60 0.57
N TYR A 182 -3.65 8.37 1.53
CA TYR A 182 -4.88 9.18 1.65
C TYR A 182 -4.58 10.68 1.78
N SER A 183 -3.56 11.08 2.52
CA SER A 183 -3.20 12.49 2.69
C SER A 183 -2.58 13.13 1.44
N LYS A 184 -1.95 12.33 0.56
CA LYS A 184 -1.18 12.79 -0.59
C LYS A 184 -1.94 12.75 -1.93
N VAL A 185 -3.10 12.11 -1.96
CA VAL A 185 -3.92 11.97 -3.16
C VAL A 185 -5.24 12.74 -3.05
N ARG A 186 -5.86 13.06 -4.19
CA ARG A 186 -7.20 13.69 -4.28
C ARG A 186 -8.16 12.86 -5.12
N ARG A 187 -9.41 13.25 -5.16
CA ARG A 187 -10.35 12.75 -6.19
C ARG A 187 -9.76 13.08 -7.57
N GLY A 188 -9.85 12.12 -8.48
CA GLY A 188 -9.23 12.22 -9.82
C GLY A 188 -7.77 11.73 -9.88
N THR A 189 -7.06 11.52 -8.76
CA THR A 189 -5.71 10.92 -8.80
C THR A 189 -5.74 9.58 -9.51
N ARG A 190 -4.77 9.37 -10.43
CA ARG A 190 -4.63 8.13 -11.21
C ARG A 190 -4.19 6.97 -10.32
N VAL A 191 -4.83 5.83 -10.50
CA VAL A 191 -4.47 4.56 -9.87
C VAL A 191 -4.36 3.51 -10.96
N THR A 192 -3.19 2.93 -11.14
CA THR A 192 -2.96 1.80 -12.05
C THR A 192 -2.95 0.51 -11.24
N VAL A 193 -3.68 -0.49 -11.70
CA VAL A 193 -3.70 -1.85 -11.13
C VAL A 193 -3.17 -2.79 -12.20
N GLN A 194 -2.09 -3.51 -11.89
CA GLN A 194 -1.40 -4.43 -12.80
C GLN A 194 -1.10 -5.77 -12.12
N ASN A 195 -0.72 -6.75 -12.94
CA ASN A 195 -0.14 -8.03 -12.49
C ASN A 195 1.37 -7.91 -12.43
#